data_b5885eeaa78ea6fd0f752d1c6d5baf13
#
_entry.id   b5885eeaa78ea6fd0f752d1c6d5baf13
#
_cell.length_a   1.000
_cell.length_b   1.000
_cell.length_c   1.000
_cell.angle_alpha   90.00
_cell.angle_beta   90.00
_cell.angle_gamma   90.00
#
_symmetry.space_group_name_H-M   'P 1'
#
loop_
_entity.id
_entity.type
_entity.pdbx_description
1 polymer ?
#
loop_
_entity_poly.entity_id
_entity_poly.type
_entity_poly.pdbx_seq_one_letter_code
_entity_poly.pdbx_strand_id
1 'polypeptide(L)'
;MAETIRLAAEAGLVGCSIEDATGNQDAPIFELRQATERIAAAAAAARALPFPFMLTGRTENFLRGRLDLDDTIKRLKAYEGAGADALMAPGLPDLDSVRAVCAAVNKPFNFMVGIKGKSFTVAALTAAGVKRISLATSLYRAAMTGLLNAAKEVREHGTFAYIDTSLATPEMNAFLRQ
;
A
#
# COMPACT_ATOMS: atom_id res chain seq x y z
N MET A 1 -13.00 -14.78 -0.60
CA MET A 1 -11.96 -14.15 -1.44
C MET A 1 -12.21 -14.36 -2.93
N ALA A 2 -12.57 -15.57 -3.42
CA ALA A 2 -12.87 -15.74 -4.84
C ALA A 2 -13.98 -14.80 -5.35
N GLU A 3 -15.08 -14.66 -4.59
CA GLU A 3 -16.17 -13.72 -4.92
C GLU A 3 -15.70 -12.28 -4.97
N THR A 4 -14.85 -11.85 -4.03
CA THR A 4 -14.27 -10.50 -4.00
C THR A 4 -13.50 -10.19 -5.29
N ILE A 5 -12.73 -11.16 -5.82
CA ILE A 5 -11.98 -11.01 -7.08
C ILE A 5 -12.94 -10.86 -8.26
N ARG A 6 -14.01 -11.67 -8.33
CA ARG A 6 -15.00 -11.59 -9.41
C ARG A 6 -15.70 -10.24 -9.44
N LEU A 7 -16.21 -9.79 -8.30
CA LEU A 7 -16.86 -8.47 -8.17
C LEU A 7 -15.90 -7.31 -8.48
N ALA A 8 -14.63 -7.42 -8.08
CA ALA A 8 -13.61 -6.42 -8.43
C ALA A 8 -13.39 -6.37 -9.96
N ALA A 9 -13.30 -7.52 -10.62
CA ALA A 9 -13.15 -7.61 -12.07
C ALA A 9 -14.39 -7.07 -12.81
N GLU A 10 -15.60 -7.40 -12.35
CA GLU A 10 -16.86 -6.87 -12.88
C GLU A 10 -16.94 -5.34 -12.76
N ALA A 11 -16.38 -4.76 -11.69
CA ALA A 11 -16.25 -3.31 -11.50
C ALA A 11 -15.15 -2.67 -12.38
N GLY A 12 -14.45 -3.44 -13.21
CA GLY A 12 -13.40 -2.95 -14.12
C GLY A 12 -12.01 -2.88 -13.51
N LEU A 13 -11.78 -3.45 -12.33
CA LEU A 13 -10.44 -3.50 -11.73
C LEU A 13 -9.59 -4.58 -12.41
N VAL A 14 -8.30 -4.29 -12.56
CA VAL A 14 -7.28 -5.19 -13.13
C VAL A 14 -6.31 -5.74 -12.09
N GLY A 15 -6.59 -5.53 -10.83
CA GLY A 15 -5.78 -6.04 -9.72
C GLY A 15 -6.25 -5.52 -8.36
N CYS A 16 -5.86 -6.23 -7.32
CA CYS A 16 -6.13 -5.82 -5.93
C CYS A 16 -5.09 -6.38 -4.97
N SER A 17 -5.17 -5.99 -3.70
CA SER A 17 -4.43 -6.63 -2.61
C SER A 17 -5.37 -7.38 -1.68
N ILE A 18 -4.94 -8.56 -1.23
CA ILE A 18 -5.59 -9.32 -0.16
C ILE A 18 -4.66 -9.30 1.05
N GLU A 19 -5.17 -8.80 2.16
CA GLU A 19 -4.41 -8.67 3.40
C GLU A 19 -4.83 -9.71 4.44
N ASP A 20 -3.94 -9.96 5.39
CA ASP A 20 -4.16 -10.89 6.49
C ASP A 20 -4.76 -10.25 7.75
N ALA A 21 -5.13 -8.97 7.71
CA ALA A 21 -5.87 -8.33 8.79
C ALA A 21 -7.29 -8.90 8.93
N THR A 22 -7.71 -9.15 10.19
CA THR A 22 -9.02 -9.70 10.49
C THR A 22 -10.11 -8.64 10.68
N GLY A 23 -9.72 -7.42 11.06
CA GLY A 23 -10.60 -6.37 11.56
C GLY A 23 -10.96 -6.52 13.04
N ASN A 24 -10.60 -7.62 13.69
CA ASN A 24 -10.78 -7.85 15.12
C ASN A 24 -9.55 -7.40 15.90
N GLN A 25 -9.72 -6.56 16.91
CA GLN A 25 -8.60 -6.03 17.71
C GLN A 25 -7.95 -7.11 18.61
N ASP A 26 -8.72 -8.10 19.08
CA ASP A 26 -8.23 -9.16 19.95
C ASP A 26 -7.44 -10.23 19.17
N ALA A 27 -7.71 -10.37 17.88
CA ALA A 27 -7.00 -11.27 16.97
C ALA A 27 -6.72 -10.57 15.64
N PRO A 28 -5.82 -9.56 15.59
CA PRO A 28 -5.75 -8.60 14.51
C PRO A 28 -5.26 -9.17 13.18
N ILE A 29 -4.63 -10.36 13.19
CA ILE A 29 -4.05 -11.00 12.01
C ILE A 29 -4.51 -12.44 11.94
N PHE A 30 -4.94 -12.91 10.76
CA PHE A 30 -5.26 -14.31 10.51
C PHE A 30 -4.05 -15.22 10.75
N GLU A 31 -4.31 -16.42 11.25
CA GLU A 31 -3.30 -17.48 11.30
C GLU A 31 -2.72 -17.72 9.89
N LEU A 32 -1.43 -18.07 9.85
CA LEU A 32 -0.68 -18.21 8.58
C LEU A 32 -1.41 -19.12 7.58
N ARG A 33 -1.89 -20.28 8.02
CA ARG A 33 -2.61 -21.23 7.17
C ARG A 33 -3.84 -20.59 6.55
N GLN A 34 -4.68 -19.96 7.37
CA GLN A 34 -5.92 -19.32 6.92
C GLN A 34 -5.64 -18.13 5.97
N ALA A 35 -4.62 -17.31 6.28
CA ALA A 35 -4.21 -16.21 5.40
C ALA A 35 -3.74 -16.75 4.04
N THR A 36 -2.94 -17.82 4.04
CA THR A 36 -2.44 -18.47 2.80
C THR A 36 -3.59 -19.05 1.96
N GLU A 37 -4.56 -19.73 2.60
CA GLU A 37 -5.76 -20.27 1.92
C GLU A 37 -6.59 -19.14 1.27
N ARG A 38 -6.67 -17.96 1.90
CA ARG A 38 -7.35 -16.77 1.36
C ARG A 38 -6.66 -16.25 0.09
N ILE A 39 -5.32 -16.20 0.10
CA ILE A 39 -4.52 -15.83 -1.09
C ILE A 39 -4.71 -16.86 -2.21
N ALA A 40 -4.63 -18.16 -1.89
CA ALA A 40 -4.81 -19.23 -2.89
C ALA A 40 -6.19 -19.15 -3.57
N ALA A 41 -7.25 -18.95 -2.78
CA ALA A 41 -8.60 -18.79 -3.32
C ALA A 41 -8.75 -17.54 -4.22
N ALA A 42 -8.09 -16.44 -3.84
CA ALA A 42 -8.06 -15.22 -4.66
C ALA A 42 -7.25 -15.44 -5.95
N ALA A 43 -6.09 -16.09 -5.86
CA ALA A 43 -5.24 -16.40 -7.02
C ALA A 43 -5.96 -17.30 -8.04
N ALA A 44 -6.63 -18.34 -7.56
CA ALA A 44 -7.42 -19.23 -8.42
C ALA A 44 -8.53 -18.46 -9.17
N ALA A 45 -9.25 -17.58 -8.48
CA ALA A 45 -10.28 -16.74 -9.10
C ALA A 45 -9.69 -15.74 -10.10
N ALA A 46 -8.56 -15.11 -9.80
CA ALA A 46 -7.87 -14.18 -10.69
C ALA A 46 -7.39 -14.87 -11.98
N ARG A 47 -6.87 -16.10 -11.88
CA ARG A 47 -6.44 -16.90 -13.05
C ARG A 47 -7.59 -17.39 -13.93
N ALA A 48 -8.82 -17.45 -13.42
CA ALA A 48 -10.02 -17.81 -14.17
C ALA A 48 -10.63 -16.63 -14.96
N LEU A 49 -10.14 -15.40 -14.77
CA LEU A 49 -10.60 -14.23 -15.54
C LEU A 49 -10.05 -14.24 -16.96
N PRO A 50 -10.79 -13.67 -17.95
CA PRO A 50 -10.38 -13.61 -19.35
C PRO A 50 -9.28 -12.58 -19.64
N PHE A 51 -8.74 -11.94 -18.63
CA PHE A 51 -7.67 -10.94 -18.72
C PHE A 51 -6.72 -11.05 -17.52
N PRO A 52 -5.48 -10.53 -17.63
CA PRO A 52 -4.53 -10.53 -16.52
C PRO A 52 -5.05 -9.69 -15.35
N PHE A 53 -5.16 -10.31 -14.17
CA PHE A 53 -5.53 -9.64 -12.93
C PHE A 53 -4.43 -9.80 -11.91
N MET A 54 -3.82 -8.70 -11.46
CA MET A 54 -2.68 -8.72 -10.56
C MET A 54 -3.11 -8.84 -9.11
N LEU A 55 -2.69 -9.91 -8.43
CA LEU A 55 -2.94 -10.15 -7.02
C LEU A 55 -1.73 -9.80 -6.18
N THR A 56 -1.87 -8.86 -5.24
CA THR A 56 -0.86 -8.55 -4.22
C THR A 56 -1.21 -9.23 -2.90
N GLY A 57 -0.32 -10.12 -2.43
CA GLY A 57 -0.40 -10.67 -1.07
C GLY A 57 0.19 -9.69 -0.06
N ARG A 58 -0.60 -9.30 0.97
CA ARG A 58 -0.21 -8.29 1.93
C ARG A 58 -0.24 -8.83 3.35
N THR A 59 0.85 -8.65 4.09
CA THR A 59 0.87 -8.91 5.53
C THR A 59 0.86 -7.63 6.34
N GLU A 60 0.02 -7.59 7.37
CA GLU A 60 -0.23 -6.42 8.21
C GLU A 60 0.58 -6.42 9.51
N ASN A 61 1.52 -7.35 9.69
CA ASN A 61 2.26 -7.56 10.94
C ASN A 61 2.67 -6.25 11.62
N PHE A 62 3.46 -5.43 10.94
CA PHE A 62 4.00 -4.19 11.50
C PHE A 62 2.94 -3.12 11.77
N LEU A 63 1.86 -3.09 10.98
CA LEU A 63 0.74 -2.14 11.21
C LEU A 63 -0.16 -2.56 12.37
N ARG A 64 -0.16 -3.86 12.72
CA ARG A 64 -0.94 -4.42 13.82
C ARG A 64 -0.10 -4.65 15.08
N GLY A 65 1.09 -4.05 15.16
CA GLY A 65 1.94 -4.12 16.35
C GLY A 65 2.75 -5.41 16.48
N ARG A 66 2.69 -6.32 15.52
CA ARG A 66 3.50 -7.53 15.49
C ARG A 66 4.82 -7.23 14.78
N LEU A 67 5.80 -6.75 15.55
CA LEU A 67 7.09 -6.29 15.02
C LEU A 67 8.06 -7.48 14.82
N ASP A 68 7.62 -8.47 14.06
CA ASP A 68 8.35 -9.72 13.80
C ASP A 68 8.67 -9.80 12.30
N LEU A 69 9.95 -9.58 11.96
CA LEU A 69 10.43 -9.60 10.58
C LEU A 69 10.46 -11.03 10.01
N ASP A 70 10.81 -12.00 10.83
CA ASP A 70 10.90 -13.40 10.39
C ASP A 70 9.51 -13.97 10.07
N ASP A 71 8.50 -13.72 10.93
CA ASP A 71 7.11 -14.07 10.62
C ASP A 71 6.59 -13.31 9.40
N THR A 72 6.97 -12.02 9.23
CA THR A 72 6.61 -11.24 8.04
C THR A 72 7.16 -11.88 6.76
N ILE A 73 8.43 -12.24 6.73
CA ILE A 73 9.07 -12.93 5.60
C ILE A 73 8.41 -14.29 5.36
N LYS A 74 8.17 -15.06 6.41
CA LYS A 74 7.48 -16.36 6.34
C LYS A 74 6.10 -16.25 5.70
N ARG A 75 5.31 -15.24 6.07
CA ARG A 75 4.00 -14.96 5.49
C ARG A 75 4.11 -14.59 4.01
N LEU A 76 5.01 -13.68 3.66
CA LEU A 76 5.20 -13.27 2.26
C LEU A 76 5.61 -14.44 1.37
N LYS A 77 6.50 -15.33 1.83
CA LYS A 77 6.86 -16.57 1.11
C LYS A 77 5.66 -17.51 0.94
N ALA A 78 4.81 -17.64 1.96
CA ALA A 78 3.60 -18.44 1.85
C ALA A 78 2.60 -17.84 0.85
N TYR A 79 2.45 -16.51 0.81
CA TYR A 79 1.59 -15.83 -0.16
C TYR A 79 2.13 -15.94 -1.60
N GLU A 80 3.45 -15.83 -1.78
CA GLU A 80 4.12 -16.12 -3.05
C GLU A 80 3.80 -17.55 -3.53
N GLY A 81 3.98 -18.55 -2.66
CA GLY A 81 3.66 -19.95 -2.96
C GLY A 81 2.18 -20.19 -3.22
N ALA A 82 1.30 -19.40 -2.63
CA ALA A 82 -0.15 -19.46 -2.85
C ALA A 82 -0.62 -18.75 -4.14
N GLY A 83 0.29 -18.13 -4.90
CA GLY A 83 0.01 -17.57 -6.22
C GLY A 83 -0.15 -16.05 -6.26
N ALA A 84 0.29 -15.31 -5.24
CA ALA A 84 0.37 -13.85 -5.30
C ALA A 84 1.38 -13.42 -6.39
N ASP A 85 1.04 -12.40 -7.17
CA ASP A 85 1.89 -11.84 -8.24
C ASP A 85 2.86 -10.79 -7.71
N ALA A 86 2.49 -10.11 -6.63
CA ALA A 86 3.28 -9.13 -5.92
C ALA A 86 3.08 -9.28 -4.41
N LEU A 87 3.99 -8.72 -3.64
CA LEU A 87 4.00 -8.84 -2.18
C LEU A 87 4.11 -7.46 -1.52
N MET A 88 3.52 -7.32 -0.33
CA MET A 88 3.49 -6.06 0.40
C MET A 88 3.51 -6.30 1.91
N ALA A 89 4.34 -5.54 2.62
CA ALA A 89 4.40 -5.51 4.09
C ALA A 89 4.57 -4.05 4.54
N PRO A 90 3.48 -3.31 4.76
CA PRO A 90 3.58 -1.92 5.19
C PRO A 90 4.09 -1.81 6.63
N GLY A 91 4.83 -0.72 6.91
CA GLY A 91 5.27 -0.41 8.26
C GLY A 91 6.66 -0.94 8.63
N LEU A 92 7.40 -1.55 7.70
CA LEU A 92 8.81 -1.92 7.93
C LEU A 92 9.60 -0.72 8.49
N PRO A 93 10.43 -0.91 9.53
CA PRO A 93 10.99 0.20 10.29
C PRO A 93 12.14 0.92 9.57
N ASP A 94 12.93 0.20 8.78
CA ASP A 94 14.18 0.66 8.19
C ASP A 94 14.49 -0.01 6.85
N LEU A 95 15.52 0.49 6.17
CA LEU A 95 15.96 -0.04 4.87
C LEU A 95 16.58 -1.45 4.97
N ASP A 96 17.13 -1.83 6.11
CA ASP A 96 17.72 -3.16 6.28
C ASP A 96 16.61 -4.21 6.32
N SER A 97 15.52 -3.93 7.01
CA SER A 97 14.30 -4.76 6.97
C SER A 97 13.72 -4.86 5.55
N VAL A 98 13.69 -3.74 4.80
CA VAL A 98 13.24 -3.74 3.40
C VAL A 98 14.14 -4.61 2.53
N ARG A 99 15.48 -4.50 2.65
CA ARG A 99 16.44 -5.35 1.92
C ARG A 99 16.25 -6.81 2.26
N ALA A 100 16.11 -7.14 3.55
CA ALA A 100 15.91 -8.53 4.00
C ALA A 100 14.65 -9.14 3.39
N VAL A 101 13.53 -8.40 3.37
CA VAL A 101 12.29 -8.84 2.70
C VAL A 101 12.51 -9.02 1.21
N CYS A 102 13.07 -8.02 0.51
CA CYS A 102 13.29 -8.09 -0.93
C CYS A 102 14.23 -9.24 -1.33
N ALA A 103 15.24 -9.55 -0.51
CA ALA A 103 16.17 -10.66 -0.75
C ALA A 103 15.53 -12.03 -0.48
N ALA A 104 14.51 -12.10 0.36
CA ALA A 104 13.88 -13.34 0.79
C ALA A 104 12.79 -13.84 -0.16
N VAL A 105 12.24 -12.99 -1.04
CA VAL A 105 11.12 -13.31 -1.93
C VAL A 105 11.51 -13.15 -3.39
N ASN A 106 10.84 -13.90 -4.29
CA ASN A 106 11.09 -13.82 -5.73
C ASN A 106 10.08 -12.93 -6.47
N LYS A 107 8.93 -12.67 -5.86
CA LYS A 107 7.91 -11.80 -6.46
C LYS A 107 8.22 -10.33 -6.20
N PRO A 108 7.79 -9.41 -7.08
CA PRO A 108 7.97 -7.98 -6.88
C PRO A 108 7.46 -7.52 -5.53
N PHE A 109 8.30 -6.83 -4.76
CA PHE A 109 7.90 -6.23 -3.50
C PHE A 109 7.41 -4.80 -3.71
N ASN A 110 6.23 -4.50 -3.17
CA ASN A 110 5.62 -3.19 -3.13
C ASN A 110 5.85 -2.55 -1.76
N PHE A 111 6.57 -1.43 -1.73
CA PHE A 111 6.74 -0.62 -0.52
C PHE A 111 5.63 0.43 -0.42
N MET A 112 5.08 0.65 0.78
CA MET A 112 4.10 1.70 1.04
C MET A 112 4.75 2.87 1.77
N VAL A 113 4.75 4.05 1.14
CA VAL A 113 5.05 5.32 1.81
C VAL A 113 3.77 5.89 2.44
N GLY A 114 3.92 6.85 3.35
CA GLY A 114 2.78 7.54 3.99
C GLY A 114 2.70 7.32 5.49
N ILE A 115 3.60 6.53 6.07
CA ILE A 115 3.79 6.42 7.52
C ILE A 115 4.88 7.43 7.91
N LYS A 116 4.55 8.34 8.82
CA LYS A 116 5.48 9.39 9.28
C LYS A 116 6.73 8.75 9.89
N GLY A 117 7.91 9.21 9.48
CA GLY A 117 9.20 8.70 9.94
C GLY A 117 9.63 7.35 9.33
N LYS A 118 8.81 6.73 8.46
CA LYS A 118 9.11 5.45 7.81
C LYS A 118 8.99 5.55 6.28
N SER A 119 9.45 6.65 5.71
CA SER A 119 9.49 6.87 4.26
C SER A 119 10.92 7.12 3.83
N PHE A 120 11.31 6.46 2.73
CA PHE A 120 12.65 6.52 2.17
C PHE A 120 12.59 7.09 0.76
N THR A 121 13.72 7.54 0.23
CA THR A 121 13.80 8.04 -1.15
C THR A 121 13.57 6.92 -2.17
N VAL A 122 13.09 7.27 -3.36
CA VAL A 122 12.93 6.32 -4.46
C VAL A 122 14.25 5.60 -4.76
N ALA A 123 15.38 6.32 -4.79
CA ALA A 123 16.71 5.75 -5.03
C ALA A 123 17.09 4.71 -3.97
N ALA A 124 16.86 5.02 -2.67
CA ALA A 124 17.17 4.07 -1.59
C ALA A 124 16.28 2.82 -1.64
N LEU A 125 14.99 2.98 -1.95
CA LEU A 125 14.06 1.86 -2.10
C LEU A 125 14.42 0.99 -3.31
N THR A 126 14.78 1.61 -4.44
CA THR A 126 15.26 0.89 -5.63
C THR A 126 16.52 0.07 -5.32
N ALA A 127 17.50 0.69 -4.64
CA ALA A 127 18.72 0.01 -4.21
C ALA A 127 18.45 -1.13 -3.20
N ALA A 128 17.37 -1.03 -2.42
CA ALA A 128 16.92 -2.10 -1.52
C ALA A 128 16.16 -3.23 -2.22
N GLY A 129 15.88 -3.13 -3.53
CA GLY A 129 15.22 -4.18 -4.31
C GLY A 129 13.72 -3.97 -4.53
N VAL A 130 13.13 -2.87 -4.05
CA VAL A 130 11.71 -2.53 -4.24
C VAL A 130 11.41 -2.32 -5.72
N LYS A 131 10.29 -2.86 -6.20
CA LYS A 131 9.84 -2.77 -7.61
C LYS A 131 8.63 -1.87 -7.80
N ARG A 132 7.85 -1.60 -6.76
CA ARG A 132 6.67 -0.73 -6.78
C ARG A 132 6.61 0.09 -5.50
N ILE A 133 6.14 1.33 -5.60
CA ILE A 133 5.92 2.20 -4.45
C ILE A 133 4.45 2.63 -4.47
N SER A 134 3.73 2.36 -3.36
CA SER A 134 2.37 2.85 -3.14
C SER A 134 2.40 4.09 -2.26
N LEU A 135 1.73 5.14 -2.68
CA LEU A 135 1.68 6.42 -1.96
C LEU A 135 0.60 6.44 -0.87
N ALA A 136 -0.26 5.41 -0.82
CA ALA A 136 -1.39 5.32 0.12
C ALA A 136 -2.21 6.63 0.13
N THR A 137 -2.52 7.15 1.29
CA THR A 137 -3.25 8.42 1.45
C THR A 137 -2.34 9.65 1.52
N SER A 138 -1.04 9.53 1.24
CA SER A 138 -0.07 10.61 1.49
C SER A 138 -0.35 11.87 0.67
N LEU A 139 -0.68 11.74 -0.61
CA LEU A 139 -1.02 12.88 -1.47
C LEU A 139 -2.34 13.55 -1.05
N TYR A 140 -3.37 12.74 -0.73
CA TYR A 140 -4.61 13.26 -0.18
C TYR A 140 -4.38 14.02 1.13
N ARG A 141 -3.59 13.44 2.05
CA ARG A 141 -3.25 14.10 3.32
C ARG A 141 -2.47 15.40 3.12
N ALA A 142 -1.56 15.43 2.15
CA ALA A 142 -0.83 16.67 1.81
C ALA A 142 -1.78 17.75 1.31
N ALA A 143 -2.68 17.43 0.36
CA ALA A 143 -3.68 18.35 -0.16
C ALA A 143 -4.62 18.87 0.93
N MET A 144 -5.16 17.97 1.76
CA MET A 144 -6.05 18.35 2.86
C MET A 144 -5.33 19.16 3.95
N THR A 145 -4.05 18.90 4.19
CA THR A 145 -3.26 19.72 5.12
C THR A 145 -3.12 21.15 4.61
N GLY A 146 -2.84 21.33 3.32
CA GLY A 146 -2.81 22.66 2.69
C GLY A 146 -4.13 23.40 2.84
N LEU A 147 -5.25 22.75 2.50
CA LEU A 147 -6.60 23.30 2.65
C LEU A 147 -6.90 23.70 4.10
N LEU A 148 -6.62 22.82 5.05
CA LEU A 148 -6.88 23.08 6.47
C LEU A 148 -6.03 24.22 7.01
N ASN A 149 -4.76 24.33 6.59
CA ASN A 149 -3.88 25.42 7.01
C ASN A 149 -4.39 26.77 6.47
N ALA A 150 -4.78 26.83 5.19
CA ALA A 150 -5.38 28.02 4.60
C ALA A 150 -6.67 28.44 5.33
N ALA A 151 -7.59 27.50 5.58
CA ALA A 151 -8.83 27.78 6.30
C ALA A 151 -8.58 28.27 7.75
N LYS A 152 -7.58 27.73 8.43
CA LYS A 152 -7.18 28.19 9.77
C LYS A 152 -6.62 29.60 9.76
N GLU A 153 -5.76 29.92 8.80
CA GLU A 153 -5.20 31.26 8.64
C GLU A 153 -6.31 32.32 8.49
N VAL A 154 -7.27 32.07 7.60
CA VAL A 154 -8.40 32.97 7.42
C VAL A 154 -9.21 33.12 8.70
N ARG A 155 -9.55 32.01 9.35
CA ARG A 155 -10.42 32.02 10.56
C ARG A 155 -9.74 32.65 11.75
N GLU A 156 -8.45 32.40 11.97
CA GLU A 156 -7.73 32.75 13.20
C GLU A 156 -7.02 34.09 13.10
N HIS A 157 -6.57 34.47 11.88
CA HIS A 157 -5.77 35.68 11.66
C HIS A 157 -6.41 36.68 10.69
N GLY A 158 -7.42 36.28 9.90
CA GLY A 158 -8.03 37.14 8.89
C GLY A 158 -7.07 37.53 7.76
N THR A 159 -6.03 36.70 7.50
CA THR A 159 -5.02 36.91 6.47
C THR A 159 -5.16 35.87 5.35
N PHE A 160 -4.46 36.10 4.25
CA PHE A 160 -4.54 35.28 3.01
C PHE A 160 -3.14 34.99 2.45
N ALA A 161 -2.11 34.91 3.30
CA ALA A 161 -0.73 34.70 2.88
C ALA A 161 -0.50 33.36 2.16
N TYR A 162 -1.38 32.36 2.40
CA TYR A 162 -1.34 31.08 1.68
C TYR A 162 -1.45 31.23 0.16
N ILE A 163 -2.02 32.34 -0.35
CA ILE A 163 -2.14 32.62 -1.79
C ILE A 163 -0.75 32.77 -2.45
N ASP A 164 0.22 33.34 -1.74
CA ASP A 164 1.56 33.59 -2.27
C ASP A 164 2.35 32.29 -2.58
N THR A 165 1.94 31.19 -1.97
CA THR A 165 2.53 29.85 -2.17
C THR A 165 1.64 28.90 -2.96
N SER A 166 0.44 29.33 -3.35
CA SER A 166 -0.50 28.53 -4.10
C SER A 166 -0.24 28.61 -5.61
N LEU A 167 -0.56 27.53 -6.32
CA LEU A 167 -0.52 27.55 -7.79
C LEU A 167 -1.48 28.62 -8.34
N ALA A 168 -1.03 29.37 -9.32
CA ALA A 168 -1.90 30.31 -10.02
C ALA A 168 -3.02 29.56 -10.79
N THR A 169 -4.19 30.19 -10.91
CA THR A 169 -5.34 29.58 -11.60
C THR A 169 -5.02 29.09 -13.03
N PRO A 170 -4.25 29.81 -13.87
CA PRO A 170 -3.89 29.31 -15.20
C PRO A 170 -3.03 28.04 -15.14
N GLU A 171 -2.10 27.91 -14.17
CA GLU A 171 -1.24 26.74 -13.99
C GLU A 171 -2.07 25.52 -13.55
N MET A 172 -3.00 25.71 -12.60
CA MET A 172 -3.91 24.65 -12.17
C MET A 172 -4.80 24.17 -13.33
N ASN A 173 -5.33 25.10 -14.13
CA ASN A 173 -6.16 24.77 -15.29
C ASN A 173 -5.37 24.02 -16.38
N ALA A 174 -4.11 24.39 -16.59
CA ALA A 174 -3.23 23.71 -17.54
C ALA A 174 -2.94 22.26 -17.07
N PHE A 175 -2.70 22.07 -15.78
CA PHE A 175 -2.48 20.75 -15.20
C PHE A 175 -3.70 19.82 -15.34
N LEU A 176 -4.92 20.33 -15.17
CA LEU A 176 -6.16 19.54 -15.25
C LEU A 176 -6.61 19.23 -16.70
N ARG A 177 -5.98 19.81 -17.72
CA ARG A 177 -6.29 19.57 -19.15
C ARG A 177 -5.42 18.49 -19.80
N GLN A 178 -4.44 17.94 -19.07
CA GLN A 178 -3.60 16.83 -19.51
C GLN A 178 -4.29 15.49 -19.24
#